data_0dfaca5cb9e4d5c841f19ad3028f0f54
#
_entry.id   0dfaca5cb9e4d5c841f19ad3028f0f54
#
_cell.length_a   1.000
_cell.length_b   1.000
_cell.length_c   1.000
_cell.angle_alpha   90.00
_cell.angle_beta   90.00
_cell.angle_gamma   90.00
#
_symmetry.space_group_name_H-M   'P 1'
#
loop_
_entity.id
_entity.type
_entity.pdbx_description
1 polymer ?
#
loop_
_entity_poly.entity_id
_entity_poly.type
_entity_poly.pdbx_seq_one_letter_code
_entity_poly.pdbx_strand_id
1 'polypeptide(L)'
;MKFTIFTPAYNRAYTLGRLYDSLRKQTVINFEWLIVDDGSTDNTPELCTTFESDLFPVRYYRVQNQGKCAAVNKGAELAHGEWFYIVDSDDWLPEDAMERLTAEEKLIESERVGVLCGMRHYPSGERIGGNLSFSRVECTAFDFRYRMKVKGDLAEVIRTEVVRENLYPQFNDEHFCPVAVLFNRIALKHLTHYFNQNIYYCKYLPDGLTAHITKVRMESPKATLICYAEQAACPVPFALKVRSWINFWRFGFCLQQKDFMKRFRIPLWAWLCWLPGWLMHRRDCKSLNKK
;
A
#
# COMPACT_ATOMS: atom_id res chain seq x y z
N MET A 1 -11.34 19.91 7.03
CA MET A 1 -11.29 18.92 5.94
C MET A 1 -11.15 17.54 6.56
N LYS A 2 -11.98 16.58 6.16
CA LYS A 2 -12.02 15.27 6.83
C LYS A 2 -11.03 14.28 6.20
N PHE A 3 -10.92 14.29 4.88
CA PHE A 3 -10.10 13.33 4.14
C PHE A 3 -9.05 14.01 3.27
N THR A 4 -7.87 13.41 3.16
CA THR A 4 -6.92 13.63 2.07
C THR A 4 -6.96 12.42 1.16
N ILE A 5 -7.48 12.56 -0.06
CA ILE A 5 -7.31 11.59 -1.13
C ILE A 5 -5.91 11.83 -1.69
N PHE A 6 -5.03 10.86 -1.47
CA PHE A 6 -3.63 10.96 -1.84
C PHE A 6 -3.32 10.06 -3.04
N THR A 7 -2.67 10.61 -4.05
CA THR A 7 -2.28 9.87 -5.26
C THR A 7 -0.78 9.98 -5.50
N PRO A 8 -0.02 8.88 -5.35
CA PRO A 8 1.35 8.82 -5.83
C PRO A 8 1.33 8.62 -7.36
N ALA A 9 2.05 9.46 -8.10
CA ALA A 9 2.11 9.40 -9.56
C ALA A 9 3.55 9.30 -10.05
N TYR A 10 3.77 8.46 -11.08
CA TYR A 10 5.00 8.40 -11.84
C TYR A 10 4.70 7.90 -13.25
N ASN A 11 4.85 8.79 -14.26
CA ASN A 11 4.53 8.52 -15.66
C ASN A 11 3.08 7.99 -15.84
N ARG A 12 2.09 8.78 -15.39
CA ARG A 12 0.66 8.39 -15.33
C ARG A 12 -0.28 9.40 -16.01
N ALA A 13 0.22 10.23 -16.92
CA ALA A 13 -0.61 11.19 -17.65
C ALA A 13 -1.86 10.55 -18.29
N TYR A 14 -1.72 9.30 -18.76
CA TYR A 14 -2.80 8.58 -19.46
C TYR A 14 -3.91 8.01 -18.55
N THR A 15 -3.74 8.01 -17.23
CA THR A 15 -4.72 7.44 -16.28
C THR A 15 -5.30 8.47 -15.30
N LEU A 16 -4.55 9.50 -14.93
CA LEU A 16 -4.94 10.48 -13.91
C LEU A 16 -6.25 11.22 -14.23
N GLY A 17 -6.56 11.47 -15.49
CA GLY A 17 -7.82 12.11 -15.90
C GLY A 17 -9.05 11.34 -15.45
N ARG A 18 -9.02 9.99 -15.52
CA ARG A 18 -10.12 9.15 -15.04
C ARG A 18 -10.33 9.25 -13.53
N LEU A 19 -9.24 9.28 -12.76
CA LEU A 19 -9.33 9.49 -11.31
C LEU A 19 -9.92 10.87 -11.01
N TYR A 20 -9.41 11.93 -11.65
CA TYR A 20 -9.93 13.28 -11.50
C TYR A 20 -11.45 13.36 -11.77
N ASP A 21 -11.92 12.78 -12.88
CA ASP A 21 -13.35 12.74 -13.22
C ASP A 21 -14.18 12.01 -12.16
N SER A 22 -13.64 10.93 -11.55
CA SER A 22 -14.32 10.20 -10.49
C SER A 22 -14.43 11.01 -9.18
N LEU A 23 -13.42 11.85 -8.90
CA LEU A 23 -13.42 12.73 -7.73
C LEU A 23 -14.43 13.88 -7.89
N ARG A 24 -14.57 14.44 -9.09
CA ARG A 24 -15.57 15.47 -9.38
C ARG A 24 -17.01 14.98 -9.28
N LYS A 25 -17.24 13.69 -9.39
CA LYS A 25 -18.57 13.07 -9.29
C LYS A 25 -18.94 12.62 -7.88
N GLN A 26 -18.09 12.82 -6.88
CA GLN A 26 -18.40 12.41 -5.52
C GLN A 26 -19.62 13.14 -4.96
N THR A 27 -20.54 12.39 -4.33
CA THR A 27 -21.76 12.91 -3.71
C THR A 27 -21.49 13.73 -2.45
N VAL A 28 -20.34 13.47 -1.77
CA VAL A 28 -19.89 14.20 -0.58
C VAL A 28 -18.50 14.76 -0.81
N ILE A 29 -18.36 16.08 -0.66
CA ILE A 29 -17.12 16.83 -0.90
C ILE A 29 -16.56 17.35 0.42
N ASN A 30 -15.88 16.49 1.17
CA ASN A 30 -15.22 16.85 2.43
C ASN A 30 -13.73 16.46 2.42
N PHE A 31 -13.10 16.48 1.24
CA PHE A 31 -11.73 16.05 1.01
C PHE A 31 -10.91 17.08 0.22
N GLU A 32 -9.61 16.94 0.28
CA GLU A 32 -8.64 17.47 -0.69
C GLU A 32 -8.12 16.34 -1.58
N TRP A 33 -7.68 16.67 -2.79
CA TRP A 33 -6.89 15.76 -3.62
C TRP A 33 -5.43 16.20 -3.62
N LEU A 34 -4.57 15.37 -3.04
CA LEU A 34 -3.13 15.60 -2.95
C LEU A 34 -2.40 14.63 -3.90
N ILE A 35 -1.71 15.19 -4.88
CA ILE A 35 -0.91 14.44 -5.84
C ILE A 35 0.57 14.66 -5.52
N VAL A 36 1.33 13.58 -5.33
CA VAL A 36 2.80 13.63 -5.28
C VAL A 36 3.35 12.90 -6.48
N ASP A 37 3.94 13.68 -7.40
CA ASP A 37 4.62 13.20 -8.59
C ASP A 37 6.07 12.84 -8.23
N ASP A 38 6.38 11.56 -8.31
CA ASP A 38 7.69 10.98 -8.00
C ASP A 38 8.68 11.14 -9.19
N GLY A 39 8.75 12.35 -9.75
CA GLY A 39 9.72 12.73 -10.78
C GLY A 39 9.39 12.21 -12.18
N SER A 40 8.12 12.30 -12.59
CA SER A 40 7.67 11.90 -13.93
C SER A 40 8.45 12.57 -15.06
N THR A 41 8.62 11.84 -16.16
CA THR A 41 9.31 12.27 -17.39
C THR A 41 8.39 12.35 -18.59
N ASP A 42 7.11 11.96 -18.42
CA ASP A 42 6.03 12.14 -19.39
C ASP A 42 5.27 13.46 -19.12
N ASN A 43 4.12 13.65 -19.75
CA ASN A 43 3.27 14.84 -19.58
C ASN A 43 2.48 14.86 -18.26
N THR A 44 2.82 14.03 -17.27
CA THR A 44 2.14 14.02 -15.96
C THR A 44 2.21 15.38 -15.25
N PRO A 45 3.38 16.07 -15.19
CA PRO A 45 3.46 17.38 -14.55
C PRO A 45 2.54 18.43 -15.19
N GLU A 46 2.55 18.52 -16.53
CA GLU A 46 1.72 19.46 -17.28
C GLU A 46 0.24 19.19 -17.08
N LEU A 47 -0.16 17.91 -17.12
CA LEU A 47 -1.54 17.50 -16.88
C LEU A 47 -1.99 17.88 -15.47
N CYS A 48 -1.17 17.61 -14.45
CA CYS A 48 -1.52 17.91 -13.05
C CYS A 48 -1.77 19.40 -12.80
N THR A 49 -1.11 20.30 -13.52
CA THR A 49 -1.35 21.75 -13.41
C THR A 49 -2.68 22.18 -14.01
N THR A 50 -3.34 21.35 -14.82
CA THR A 50 -4.66 21.62 -15.39
C THR A 50 -5.81 21.14 -14.50
N PHE A 51 -5.53 20.38 -13.45
CA PHE A 51 -6.54 19.88 -12.51
C PHE A 51 -6.97 21.01 -11.55
N GLU A 52 -8.03 21.67 -11.86
CA GLU A 52 -8.67 22.71 -11.04
C GLU A 52 -10.08 22.28 -10.67
N SER A 53 -10.51 22.59 -9.44
CA SER A 53 -11.86 22.28 -8.99
C SER A 53 -12.37 23.33 -8.01
N ASP A 54 -13.55 23.87 -8.27
CA ASP A 54 -14.29 24.71 -7.34
C ASP A 54 -14.95 23.89 -6.21
N LEU A 55 -14.97 22.56 -6.35
CA LEU A 55 -15.62 21.66 -5.40
C LEU A 55 -14.70 21.25 -4.26
N PHE A 56 -13.42 21.01 -4.55
CA PHE A 56 -12.41 20.58 -3.57
C PHE A 56 -11.02 21.10 -3.93
N PRO A 57 -10.14 21.35 -2.95
CA PRO A 57 -8.76 21.73 -3.22
C PRO A 57 -7.99 20.61 -3.92
N VAL A 58 -7.27 20.98 -5.00
CA VAL A 58 -6.29 20.12 -5.68
C VAL A 58 -4.90 20.65 -5.38
N ARG A 59 -4.02 19.78 -4.88
CA ARG A 59 -2.65 20.13 -4.53
C ARG A 59 -1.69 19.19 -5.22
N TYR A 60 -0.75 19.75 -5.96
CA TYR A 60 0.27 19.02 -6.70
C TYR A 60 1.67 19.37 -6.17
N TYR A 61 2.46 18.32 -5.92
CA TYR A 61 3.86 18.43 -5.54
C TYR A 61 4.70 17.48 -6.37
N ARG A 62 5.79 17.99 -6.95
CA ARG A 62 6.78 17.18 -7.67
C ARG A 62 8.00 17.00 -6.78
N VAL A 63 8.48 15.76 -6.68
CA VAL A 63 9.70 15.39 -5.94
C VAL A 63 10.69 14.68 -6.87
N GLN A 64 11.92 14.49 -6.41
CA GLN A 64 12.87 13.62 -7.09
C GLN A 64 12.42 12.17 -6.95
N ASN A 65 12.55 11.36 -8.02
CA ASN A 65 12.15 9.95 -7.99
C ASN A 65 12.90 9.17 -6.90
N GLN A 66 12.16 8.64 -5.95
CA GLN A 66 12.62 7.78 -4.87
C GLN A 66 11.67 6.58 -4.63
N GLY A 67 10.69 6.40 -5.51
CA GLY A 67 9.72 5.31 -5.49
C GLY A 67 8.44 5.62 -4.72
N LYS A 68 7.40 4.84 -5.01
CA LYS A 68 6.03 5.02 -4.47
C LYS A 68 6.00 5.22 -2.95
N CYS A 69 6.79 4.48 -2.18
CA CYS A 69 6.77 4.56 -0.72
C CYS A 69 7.34 5.87 -0.18
N ALA A 70 8.33 6.46 -0.88
CA ALA A 70 8.82 7.81 -0.57
C ALA A 70 7.75 8.87 -0.86
N ALA A 71 7.03 8.73 -1.99
CA ALA A 71 5.90 9.58 -2.32
C ALA A 71 4.78 9.48 -1.27
N VAL A 72 4.48 8.26 -0.74
CA VAL A 72 3.51 8.07 0.35
C VAL A 72 3.96 8.79 1.62
N ASN A 73 5.23 8.67 2.01
CA ASN A 73 5.78 9.38 3.17
C ASN A 73 5.62 10.90 3.01
N LYS A 74 5.94 11.42 1.83
CA LYS A 74 5.79 12.85 1.52
C LYS A 74 4.32 13.28 1.50
N GLY A 75 3.44 12.45 0.97
CA GLY A 75 2.00 12.68 1.00
C GLY A 75 1.45 12.74 2.43
N ALA A 76 1.87 11.84 3.31
CA ALA A 76 1.47 11.85 4.72
C ALA A 76 1.95 13.11 5.46
N GLU A 77 3.15 13.60 5.15
CA GLU A 77 3.67 14.87 5.69
C GLU A 77 2.79 16.06 5.27
N LEU A 78 2.39 16.11 4.00
CA LEU A 78 1.66 17.21 3.39
C LEU A 78 0.13 17.16 3.60
N ALA A 79 -0.42 16.01 3.98
CA ALA A 79 -1.86 15.80 4.15
C ALA A 79 -2.48 16.72 5.21
N HIS A 80 -3.63 17.31 4.90
CA HIS A 80 -4.40 18.14 5.83
C HIS A 80 -5.62 17.41 6.42
N GLY A 81 -6.09 16.34 5.76
CA GLY A 81 -7.22 15.55 6.22
C GLY A 81 -6.90 14.73 7.46
N GLU A 82 -7.90 14.48 8.29
CA GLU A 82 -7.79 13.56 9.43
C GLU A 82 -7.55 12.12 8.98
N TRP A 83 -8.13 11.76 7.83
CA TRP A 83 -8.01 10.46 7.19
C TRP A 83 -7.22 10.56 5.88
N PHE A 84 -6.27 9.65 5.69
CA PHE A 84 -5.39 9.56 4.53
C PHE A 84 -5.81 8.37 3.66
N TYR A 85 -6.36 8.65 2.48
CA TYR A 85 -6.85 7.66 1.54
C TYR A 85 -5.91 7.53 0.35
N ILE A 86 -5.13 6.45 0.29
CA ILE A 86 -4.23 6.19 -0.82
C ILE A 86 -5.04 5.66 -2.01
N VAL A 87 -5.12 6.43 -3.09
CA VAL A 87 -5.73 6.05 -4.35
C VAL A 87 -4.67 6.07 -5.43
N ASP A 88 -4.41 4.90 -6.01
CA ASP A 88 -3.40 4.74 -7.06
C ASP A 88 -3.79 5.51 -8.33
N SER A 89 -2.80 6.04 -9.04
CA SER A 89 -2.99 6.91 -10.21
C SER A 89 -3.65 6.24 -11.41
N ASP A 90 -3.75 4.90 -11.41
CA ASP A 90 -4.39 4.07 -12.42
C ASP A 90 -5.76 3.50 -11.98
N ASP A 91 -6.26 3.90 -10.81
CA ASP A 91 -7.52 3.47 -10.24
C ASP A 91 -8.52 4.65 -10.13
N TRP A 92 -9.74 4.42 -9.63
CA TRP A 92 -10.76 5.45 -9.43
C TRP A 92 -11.77 5.04 -8.37
N LEU A 93 -12.64 5.98 -7.97
CA LEU A 93 -13.63 5.77 -6.92
C LEU A 93 -15.05 5.68 -7.48
N PRO A 94 -15.95 4.87 -6.87
CA PRO A 94 -17.40 5.00 -7.11
C PRO A 94 -17.90 6.37 -6.66
N GLU A 95 -19.00 6.87 -7.25
CA GLU A 95 -19.51 8.24 -7.03
C GLU A 95 -19.92 8.51 -5.57
N ASP A 96 -20.27 7.47 -4.82
CA ASP A 96 -20.68 7.51 -3.42
C ASP A 96 -19.60 7.03 -2.42
N ALA A 97 -18.34 6.90 -2.85
CA ALA A 97 -17.27 6.40 -1.99
C ALA A 97 -17.05 7.28 -0.75
N MET A 98 -17.04 8.61 -0.94
CA MET A 98 -16.82 9.55 0.17
C MET A 98 -18.04 9.65 1.10
N GLU A 99 -19.24 9.46 0.58
CA GLU A 99 -20.46 9.35 1.38
C GLU A 99 -20.41 8.11 2.27
N ARG A 100 -20.07 6.93 1.71
CA ARG A 100 -19.91 5.68 2.45
C ARG A 100 -18.85 5.79 3.54
N LEU A 101 -17.68 6.33 3.21
CA LEU A 101 -16.61 6.55 4.18
C LEU A 101 -17.04 7.48 5.32
N THR A 102 -17.75 8.56 4.99
CA THR A 102 -18.25 9.51 5.99
C THR A 102 -19.32 8.88 6.89
N ALA A 103 -20.15 7.99 6.35
CA ALA A 103 -21.15 7.26 7.13
C ALA A 103 -20.48 6.21 8.03
N GLU A 104 -19.56 5.42 7.52
CA GLU A 104 -18.86 4.36 8.27
C GLU A 104 -17.95 4.94 9.37
N GLU A 105 -17.34 6.09 9.15
CA GLU A 105 -16.52 6.76 10.17
C GLU A 105 -17.31 7.09 11.44
N LYS A 106 -18.59 7.47 11.30
CA LYS A 106 -19.48 7.75 12.41
C LYS A 106 -19.90 6.50 13.19
N LEU A 107 -19.68 5.32 12.64
CA LEU A 107 -20.03 4.02 13.23
C LEU A 107 -18.85 3.31 13.90
N ILE A 108 -17.69 3.97 13.98
CA ILE A 108 -16.54 3.47 14.72
C ILE A 108 -16.89 3.42 16.21
N GLU A 109 -16.74 2.24 16.81
CA GLU A 109 -17.04 1.99 18.21
C GLU A 109 -15.81 2.12 19.11
N SER A 110 -14.63 1.72 18.59
CA SER A 110 -13.39 1.68 19.35
C SER A 110 -12.46 2.84 19.03
N GLU A 111 -11.98 3.56 20.04
CA GLU A 111 -10.93 4.59 19.91
C GLU A 111 -9.60 4.03 19.34
N ARG A 112 -9.41 2.71 19.42
CA ARG A 112 -8.23 2.04 18.84
C ARG A 112 -8.29 1.90 17.33
N VAL A 113 -9.39 2.25 16.68
CA VAL A 113 -9.51 2.18 15.22
C VAL A 113 -8.65 3.25 14.57
N GLY A 114 -7.62 2.79 13.89
CA GLY A 114 -6.71 3.62 13.07
C GLY A 114 -6.94 3.52 11.58
N VAL A 115 -7.80 2.59 11.13
CA VAL A 115 -8.05 2.31 9.71
C VAL A 115 -9.53 2.06 9.46
N LEU A 116 -10.10 2.72 8.45
CA LEU A 116 -11.34 2.36 7.78
C LEU A 116 -10.99 1.51 6.57
N CYS A 117 -11.70 0.41 6.35
CA CYS A 117 -11.39 -0.50 5.26
C CYS A 117 -12.64 -1.00 4.55
N GLY A 118 -12.84 -0.51 3.34
CA GLY A 118 -13.87 -1.01 2.43
C GLY A 118 -13.31 -1.98 1.40
N MET A 119 -14.16 -2.34 0.44
CA MET A 119 -13.85 -3.35 -0.56
C MET A 119 -13.39 -2.71 -1.88
N ARG A 120 -12.50 -3.42 -2.58
CA ARG A 120 -12.14 -3.12 -3.97
C ARG A 120 -12.93 -4.00 -4.92
N HIS A 121 -13.37 -3.40 -6.01
CA HIS A 121 -14.11 -4.10 -7.07
C HIS A 121 -13.42 -3.90 -8.42
N TYR A 122 -13.66 -4.84 -9.31
CA TYR A 122 -13.39 -4.64 -10.73
C TYR A 122 -14.43 -3.69 -11.34
N PRO A 123 -14.15 -3.09 -12.52
CA PRO A 123 -15.14 -2.27 -13.25
C PRO A 123 -16.44 -3.02 -13.58
N SER A 124 -16.38 -4.36 -13.60
CA SER A 124 -17.55 -5.23 -13.77
C SER A 124 -18.54 -5.21 -12.58
N GLY A 125 -18.11 -4.63 -11.44
CA GLY A 125 -18.85 -4.69 -10.19
C GLY A 125 -18.54 -5.92 -9.33
N GLU A 126 -17.72 -6.85 -9.81
CA GLU A 126 -17.29 -8.02 -9.05
C GLU A 126 -16.27 -7.64 -7.97
N ARG A 127 -16.46 -8.15 -6.74
CA ARG A 127 -15.52 -7.92 -5.64
C ARG A 127 -14.23 -8.70 -5.84
N ILE A 128 -13.09 -8.04 -5.60
CA ILE A 128 -11.79 -8.68 -5.59
C ILE A 128 -11.64 -9.55 -4.34
N GLY A 129 -11.44 -10.87 -4.54
CA GLY A 129 -11.30 -11.84 -3.47
C GLY A 129 -12.58 -12.60 -3.09
N GLY A 130 -13.67 -12.47 -3.86
CA GLY A 130 -14.92 -13.22 -3.72
C GLY A 130 -15.88 -12.64 -2.67
N ASN A 131 -16.97 -13.31 -2.39
CA ASN A 131 -18.03 -12.81 -1.52
C ASN A 131 -17.66 -12.83 -0.03
N LEU A 132 -18.27 -11.93 0.76
CA LEU A 132 -18.15 -11.84 2.21
C LEU A 132 -19.51 -11.99 2.87
N SER A 133 -19.50 -12.58 4.06
CA SER A 133 -20.72 -12.87 4.84
C SER A 133 -20.99 -11.89 5.99
N PHE A 134 -20.16 -10.84 6.14
CA PHE A 134 -20.34 -9.82 7.18
C PHE A 134 -20.75 -8.47 6.58
N SER A 135 -21.36 -7.60 7.36
CA SER A 135 -21.61 -6.21 7.02
C SER A 135 -20.51 -5.29 7.56
N ARG A 136 -20.20 -5.40 8.85
CA ARG A 136 -19.16 -4.64 9.56
C ARG A 136 -18.45 -5.50 10.59
N VAL A 137 -17.17 -5.20 10.86
CA VAL A 137 -16.41 -5.80 11.95
C VAL A 137 -15.20 -4.93 12.31
N GLU A 138 -14.93 -4.76 13.63
CA GLU A 138 -13.72 -4.14 14.13
C GLU A 138 -12.78 -5.21 14.68
N CYS A 139 -11.65 -5.40 14.03
CA CYS A 139 -10.64 -6.38 14.45
C CYS A 139 -9.26 -5.99 13.95
N THR A 140 -8.23 -6.74 14.35
CA THR A 140 -6.90 -6.60 13.78
C THR A 140 -6.85 -7.10 12.34
N ALA A 141 -5.97 -6.55 11.52
CA ALA A 141 -5.79 -7.05 10.15
C ALA A 141 -5.32 -8.52 10.14
N PHE A 142 -4.65 -8.97 11.20
CA PHE A 142 -4.24 -10.39 11.35
C PHE A 142 -5.43 -11.30 11.58
N ASP A 143 -6.39 -10.93 12.45
CA ASP A 143 -7.61 -11.70 12.65
C ASP A 143 -8.44 -11.75 11.38
N PHE A 144 -8.60 -10.60 10.71
CA PHE A 144 -9.34 -10.51 9.46
C PHE A 144 -8.77 -11.42 8.37
N ARG A 145 -7.47 -11.40 8.17
CA ARG A 145 -6.78 -12.17 7.12
C ARG A 145 -6.66 -13.66 7.47
N TYR A 146 -6.33 -14.00 8.73
CA TYR A 146 -5.92 -15.35 9.06
C TYR A 146 -6.97 -16.15 9.84
N ARG A 147 -7.81 -15.51 10.68
CA ARG A 147 -8.91 -16.19 11.38
C ARG A 147 -10.18 -16.18 10.54
N MET A 148 -10.59 -15.02 10.01
CA MET A 148 -11.76 -14.90 9.13
C MET A 148 -11.47 -15.34 7.69
N LYS A 149 -10.19 -15.54 7.34
CA LYS A 149 -9.71 -16.04 6.02
C LYS A 149 -10.14 -15.17 4.84
N VAL A 150 -10.28 -13.87 5.05
CA VAL A 150 -10.67 -12.93 3.99
C VAL A 150 -9.51 -12.74 3.00
N LYS A 151 -9.82 -12.90 1.72
CA LYS A 151 -8.88 -12.78 0.60
C LYS A 151 -9.17 -11.52 -0.24
N GLY A 152 -8.23 -11.21 -1.14
CA GLY A 152 -8.33 -10.09 -2.08
C GLY A 152 -7.74 -8.80 -1.56
N ASP A 153 -7.57 -7.84 -2.46
CA ASP A 153 -7.09 -6.51 -2.13
C ASP A 153 -8.22 -5.69 -1.50
N LEU A 154 -7.86 -4.83 -0.60
CA LEU A 154 -8.77 -4.01 0.19
C LEU A 154 -8.44 -2.53 -0.03
N ALA A 155 -9.40 -1.66 0.29
CA ALA A 155 -9.25 -0.21 0.21
C ALA A 155 -9.14 0.35 1.63
N GLU A 156 -7.92 0.63 2.05
CA GLU A 156 -7.61 1.12 3.39
C GLU A 156 -7.53 2.65 3.39
N VAL A 157 -8.24 3.26 4.33
CA VAL A 157 -8.20 4.69 4.65
C VAL A 157 -7.69 4.83 6.07
N ILE A 158 -6.53 5.41 6.23
CA ILE A 158 -5.76 5.37 7.48
C ILE A 158 -5.83 6.73 8.17
N ARG A 159 -5.93 6.80 9.49
CA ARG A 159 -5.73 8.08 10.18
C ARG A 159 -4.38 8.67 9.80
N THR A 160 -4.37 9.94 9.43
CA THR A 160 -3.15 10.61 8.93
C THR A 160 -2.01 10.55 9.96
N GLU A 161 -2.31 10.73 11.24
CA GLU A 161 -1.36 10.59 12.33
C GLU A 161 -0.76 9.18 12.41
N VAL A 162 -1.59 8.14 12.22
CA VAL A 162 -1.14 6.74 12.24
C VAL A 162 -0.19 6.43 11.09
N VAL A 163 -0.41 7.03 9.89
CA VAL A 163 0.56 6.93 8.79
C VAL A 163 1.87 7.61 9.17
N ARG A 164 1.82 8.82 9.73
CA ARG A 164 3.00 9.61 10.14
C ARG A 164 3.87 8.88 11.17
N GLU A 165 3.25 8.13 12.08
CA GLU A 165 3.97 7.33 13.08
C GLU A 165 4.62 6.06 12.51
N ASN A 166 4.21 5.61 11.32
CA ASN A 166 4.61 4.31 10.76
C ASN A 166 5.22 4.42 9.36
N LEU A 167 5.88 5.52 9.02
CA LEU A 167 6.46 5.79 7.71
C LEU A 167 7.33 4.64 7.17
N TYR A 168 7.39 4.52 5.85
CA TYR A 168 8.26 3.56 5.18
C TYR A 168 9.74 3.89 5.41
N PRO A 169 10.59 2.90 5.64
CA PRO A 169 12.04 3.11 5.64
C PRO A 169 12.50 3.55 4.25
N GLN A 170 13.44 4.49 4.21
CA GLN A 170 14.02 5.01 2.98
C GLN A 170 15.52 4.73 2.94
N PHE A 171 16.02 4.39 1.76
CA PHE A 171 17.41 4.17 1.47
C PHE A 171 17.77 4.89 0.18
N ASN A 172 18.90 5.58 0.15
CA ASN A 172 19.31 6.37 -1.02
C ASN A 172 19.56 5.54 -2.28
N ASP A 173 19.82 4.24 -2.10
CA ASP A 173 20.15 3.27 -3.15
C ASP A 173 18.99 2.29 -3.44
N GLU A 174 17.79 2.51 -2.90
CA GLU A 174 16.62 1.66 -3.12
C GLU A 174 15.36 2.50 -3.38
N HIS A 175 14.62 2.17 -4.45
CA HIS A 175 13.41 2.89 -4.87
C HIS A 175 12.11 2.13 -4.54
N PHE A 176 12.19 0.99 -3.85
CA PHE A 176 11.03 0.19 -3.51
C PHE A 176 11.04 -0.25 -2.06
N CYS A 177 9.88 -0.17 -1.42
CA CYS A 177 9.60 -0.83 -0.15
C CYS A 177 8.27 -1.59 -0.28
N PRO A 178 8.19 -2.85 0.19
CA PRO A 178 6.91 -3.56 0.20
C PRO A 178 5.87 -2.82 1.05
N VAL A 179 4.67 -2.60 0.49
CA VAL A 179 3.57 -1.89 1.18
C VAL A 179 3.19 -2.55 2.52
N ALA A 180 3.42 -3.84 2.65
CA ALA A 180 3.17 -4.58 3.89
C ALA A 180 3.94 -4.07 5.12
N VAL A 181 5.05 -3.32 4.95
CA VAL A 181 5.78 -2.71 6.08
C VAL A 181 4.88 -1.76 6.85
N LEU A 182 4.21 -0.82 6.17
CA LEU A 182 3.27 0.11 6.79
C LEU A 182 2.11 -0.63 7.46
N PHE A 183 1.44 -1.49 6.71
CA PHE A 183 0.22 -2.17 7.19
C PHE A 183 0.49 -3.15 8.34
N ASN A 184 1.64 -3.85 8.35
CA ASN A 184 2.01 -4.72 9.47
C ASN A 184 2.24 -3.92 10.76
N ARG A 185 2.93 -2.77 10.67
CA ARG A 185 3.18 -1.89 11.82
C ARG A 185 1.90 -1.33 12.40
N ILE A 186 0.98 -0.87 11.54
CA ILE A 186 -0.33 -0.36 11.94
C ILE A 186 -1.15 -1.48 12.61
N ALA A 187 -1.21 -2.67 12.00
CA ALA A 187 -2.00 -3.78 12.50
C ALA A 187 -1.55 -4.33 13.88
N LEU A 188 -0.30 -4.05 14.29
CA LEU A 188 0.20 -4.40 15.62
C LEU A 188 -0.36 -3.50 16.73
N LYS A 189 -0.78 -2.27 16.39
CA LYS A 189 -1.16 -1.23 17.36
C LYS A 189 -2.63 -0.86 17.27
N HIS A 190 -3.21 -0.90 16.08
CA HIS A 190 -4.54 -0.38 15.78
C HIS A 190 -5.49 -1.46 15.28
N LEU A 191 -6.77 -1.23 15.53
CA LEU A 191 -7.87 -1.97 14.92
C LEU A 191 -8.22 -1.36 13.57
N THR A 192 -8.84 -2.16 12.73
CA THR A 192 -9.45 -1.74 11.46
C THR A 192 -10.96 -1.93 11.53
N HIS A 193 -11.70 -0.89 11.20
CA HIS A 193 -13.14 -0.95 10.96
C HIS A 193 -13.38 -1.40 9.53
N TYR A 194 -13.70 -2.69 9.35
CA TYR A 194 -14.02 -3.30 8.06
C TYR A 194 -15.51 -3.19 7.78
N PHE A 195 -15.84 -2.79 6.56
CA PHE A 195 -17.23 -2.75 6.08
C PHE A 195 -17.33 -3.29 4.64
N ASN A 196 -18.41 -4.02 4.38
CA ASN A 196 -18.58 -4.74 3.10
C ASN A 196 -19.27 -3.86 2.06
N GLN A 197 -18.66 -2.72 1.72
CA GLN A 197 -19.12 -1.81 0.66
C GLN A 197 -17.97 -1.49 -0.29
N ASN A 198 -18.31 -1.32 -1.57
CA ASN A 198 -17.34 -0.89 -2.58
C ASN A 198 -17.00 0.59 -2.37
N ILE A 199 -15.72 0.90 -2.20
CA ILE A 199 -15.23 2.29 -2.16
C ILE A 199 -14.11 2.53 -3.18
N TYR A 200 -13.75 1.53 -4.00
CA TYR A 200 -12.57 1.58 -4.85
C TYR A 200 -12.73 0.67 -6.07
N TYR A 201 -12.50 1.22 -7.26
CA TYR A 201 -12.37 0.43 -8.48
C TYR A 201 -10.92 0.31 -8.89
N CYS A 202 -10.45 -0.90 -9.19
CA CYS A 202 -9.14 -1.11 -9.75
C CYS A 202 -9.15 -2.00 -11.00
N LYS A 203 -8.14 -1.75 -11.85
CA LYS A 203 -7.87 -2.55 -13.03
C LYS A 203 -6.38 -2.88 -13.08
N TYR A 204 -6.03 -4.16 -12.95
CA TYR A 204 -4.64 -4.58 -13.06
C TYR A 204 -4.09 -4.31 -14.45
N LEU A 205 -3.02 -3.53 -14.52
CA LEU A 205 -2.34 -3.17 -15.76
C LEU A 205 -1.12 -4.09 -15.98
N PRO A 206 -0.78 -4.43 -17.26
CA PRO A 206 0.39 -5.27 -17.56
C PRO A 206 1.73 -4.65 -17.16
N ASP A 207 1.82 -3.31 -17.12
CA ASP A 207 2.99 -2.51 -16.74
C ASP A 207 3.04 -2.18 -15.24
N GLY A 208 2.13 -2.73 -14.45
CA GLY A 208 2.07 -2.53 -13.00
C GLY A 208 3.26 -3.17 -12.26
N LEU A 209 3.62 -2.61 -11.11
CA LEU A 209 4.72 -3.10 -10.24
C LEU A 209 4.62 -4.59 -9.91
N THR A 210 3.40 -5.12 -9.80
CA THR A 210 3.13 -6.52 -9.48
C THR A 210 3.71 -7.47 -10.52
N ALA A 211 3.73 -7.08 -11.81
CA ALA A 211 4.28 -7.91 -12.89
C ALA A 211 5.80 -8.15 -12.75
N HIS A 212 6.52 -7.25 -12.09
CA HIS A 212 7.98 -7.29 -11.94
C HIS A 212 8.44 -7.40 -10.48
N ILE A 213 7.56 -7.77 -9.57
CA ILE A 213 7.76 -7.66 -8.12
C ILE A 213 9.03 -8.39 -7.61
N THR A 214 9.41 -9.52 -8.21
CA THR A 214 10.61 -10.26 -7.80
C THR A 214 11.88 -9.46 -8.12
N LYS A 215 11.97 -8.88 -9.33
CA LYS A 215 13.10 -8.04 -9.75
C LYS A 215 13.23 -6.83 -8.84
N VAL A 216 12.13 -6.10 -8.66
CA VAL A 216 12.09 -4.89 -7.83
C VAL A 216 12.51 -5.16 -6.38
N ARG A 217 12.12 -6.31 -5.81
CA ARG A 217 12.59 -6.75 -4.48
C ARG A 217 14.06 -7.12 -4.44
N MET A 218 14.62 -7.67 -5.52
CA MET A 218 16.06 -7.97 -5.61
C MET A 218 16.90 -6.69 -5.71
N GLU A 219 16.36 -5.66 -6.34
CA GLU A 219 16.98 -4.33 -6.47
C GLU A 219 16.83 -3.48 -5.20
N SER A 220 15.88 -3.84 -4.31
CA SER A 220 15.64 -3.16 -3.02
C SER A 220 15.68 -4.14 -1.86
N PRO A 221 16.85 -4.79 -1.62
CA PRO A 221 16.96 -5.88 -0.63
C PRO A 221 16.82 -5.38 0.81
N LYS A 222 17.29 -4.19 1.18
CA LYS A 222 17.24 -3.66 2.55
C LYS A 222 15.80 -3.51 3.03
N ALA A 223 14.97 -2.79 2.26
CA ALA A 223 13.55 -2.62 2.57
C ALA A 223 12.79 -3.95 2.53
N THR A 224 13.15 -4.83 1.59
CA THR A 224 12.56 -6.18 1.47
C THR A 224 12.88 -7.05 2.69
N LEU A 225 14.10 -7.00 3.22
CA LEU A 225 14.48 -7.73 4.44
C LEU A 225 13.75 -7.22 5.67
N ILE A 226 13.61 -5.90 5.83
CA ILE A 226 12.80 -5.30 6.90
C ILE A 226 11.38 -5.85 6.84
N CYS A 227 10.76 -5.83 5.67
CA CYS A 227 9.40 -6.35 5.49
C CYS A 227 9.25 -7.79 5.98
N TYR A 228 10.13 -8.70 5.54
CA TYR A 228 10.01 -10.10 5.90
C TYR A 228 10.37 -10.39 7.35
N ALA A 229 11.34 -9.68 7.93
CA ALA A 229 11.68 -9.80 9.34
C ALA A 229 10.53 -9.32 10.23
N GLU A 230 9.94 -8.15 9.93
CA GLU A 230 8.78 -7.60 10.65
C GLU A 230 7.56 -8.53 10.49
N GLN A 231 7.27 -9.04 9.29
CA GLN A 231 6.17 -9.97 9.06
C GLN A 231 6.33 -11.27 9.84
N ALA A 232 7.56 -11.81 9.96
CA ALA A 232 7.84 -13.02 10.75
C ALA A 232 7.65 -12.78 12.27
N ALA A 233 7.80 -11.53 12.74
CA ALA A 233 7.56 -11.15 14.13
C ALA A 233 6.07 -10.92 14.44
N CYS A 234 5.22 -10.71 13.41
CA CYS A 234 3.79 -10.49 13.58
C CYS A 234 3.05 -11.74 14.09
N PRO A 235 1.83 -11.59 14.65
CA PRO A 235 0.96 -12.70 15.08
C PRO A 235 0.31 -13.41 13.88
N VAL A 236 1.13 -13.98 13.01
CA VAL A 236 0.74 -14.70 11.80
C VAL A 236 0.92 -16.20 11.96
N PRO A 237 0.25 -17.07 11.17
CA PRO A 237 0.43 -18.51 11.19
C PRO A 237 1.92 -18.91 11.00
N PHE A 238 2.35 -19.96 11.68
CA PHE A 238 3.76 -20.41 11.65
C PHE A 238 4.28 -20.69 10.23
N ALA A 239 3.46 -21.27 9.37
CA ALA A 239 3.81 -21.48 7.96
C ALA A 239 4.18 -20.16 7.23
N LEU A 240 3.49 -19.05 7.58
CA LEU A 240 3.82 -17.75 7.02
C LEU A 240 5.12 -17.19 7.61
N LYS A 241 5.42 -17.45 8.90
CA LYS A 241 6.72 -17.10 9.50
C LYS A 241 7.87 -17.82 8.79
N VAL A 242 7.71 -19.14 8.51
CA VAL A 242 8.68 -19.91 7.73
C VAL A 242 8.86 -19.33 6.33
N ARG A 243 7.75 -19.04 5.62
CA ARG A 243 7.80 -18.41 4.30
C ARG A 243 8.49 -17.05 4.33
N SER A 244 8.26 -16.25 5.37
CA SER A 244 8.91 -14.95 5.54
C SER A 244 10.42 -15.11 5.72
N TRP A 245 10.89 -16.05 6.54
CA TRP A 245 12.31 -16.31 6.71
C TRP A 245 12.97 -16.91 5.46
N ILE A 246 12.27 -17.75 4.68
CA ILE A 246 12.76 -18.20 3.37
C ILE A 246 12.98 -17.01 2.44
N ASN A 247 12.01 -16.11 2.34
CA ASN A 247 12.15 -14.91 1.49
C ASN A 247 13.17 -13.91 2.06
N PHE A 248 13.30 -13.79 3.37
CA PHE A 248 14.35 -12.99 4.00
C PHE A 248 15.75 -13.45 3.51
N TRP A 249 16.03 -14.75 3.54
CA TRP A 249 17.27 -15.29 3.00
C TRP A 249 17.37 -15.12 1.49
N ARG A 250 16.28 -15.39 0.74
CA ARG A 250 16.21 -15.24 -0.72
C ARG A 250 16.68 -13.88 -1.20
N PHE A 251 16.21 -12.81 -0.59
CA PHE A 251 16.58 -11.45 -0.95
C PHE A 251 17.81 -10.95 -0.19
N GLY A 252 18.17 -11.55 0.93
CA GLY A 252 19.39 -11.27 1.66
C GLY A 252 20.66 -11.57 0.85
N PHE A 253 20.60 -12.51 -0.09
CA PHE A 253 21.71 -12.78 -1.02
C PHE A 253 21.92 -11.64 -2.04
N CYS A 254 20.97 -10.72 -2.21
CA CYS A 254 21.11 -9.53 -3.06
C CYS A 254 21.83 -8.38 -2.37
N LEU A 255 22.03 -8.42 -1.04
CA LEU A 255 22.72 -7.37 -0.29
C LEU A 255 24.18 -7.26 -0.69
N GLN A 256 24.60 -6.06 -1.07
CA GLN A 256 26.01 -5.72 -1.28
C GLN A 256 26.75 -5.61 0.07
N GLN A 257 26.12 -4.95 1.05
CA GLN A 257 26.66 -4.74 2.40
C GLN A 257 26.08 -5.78 3.37
N LYS A 258 26.79 -6.88 3.58
CA LYS A 258 26.35 -7.97 4.48
C LYS A 258 26.17 -7.55 5.95
N ASP A 259 26.80 -6.47 6.37
CA ASP A 259 26.66 -5.92 7.73
C ASP A 259 25.23 -5.47 8.03
N PHE A 260 24.43 -5.14 7.02
CA PHE A 260 23.02 -4.84 7.19
C PHE A 260 22.24 -5.98 7.84
N MET A 261 22.64 -7.24 7.59
CA MET A 261 22.04 -8.44 8.19
C MET A 261 22.17 -8.48 9.72
N LYS A 262 23.22 -7.87 10.29
CA LYS A 262 23.48 -7.83 11.74
C LYS A 262 22.41 -7.08 12.53
N ARG A 263 21.58 -6.27 11.85
CA ARG A 263 20.46 -5.54 12.46
C ARG A 263 19.29 -6.42 12.86
N PHE A 264 19.22 -7.65 12.34
CA PHE A 264 18.09 -8.53 12.54
C PHE A 264 18.39 -9.61 13.58
N ARG A 265 17.46 -9.81 14.53
CA ARG A 265 17.48 -10.94 15.45
C ARG A 265 16.87 -12.16 14.76
N ILE A 266 17.71 -13.00 14.16
CA ILE A 266 17.29 -14.19 13.42
C ILE A 266 17.16 -15.35 14.42
N PRO A 267 15.95 -15.94 14.62
CA PRO A 267 15.78 -17.11 15.48
C PRO A 267 16.60 -18.30 14.98
N LEU A 268 17.12 -19.14 15.89
CA LEU A 268 17.96 -20.28 15.51
C LEU A 268 17.31 -21.19 14.46
N TRP A 269 16.03 -21.49 14.62
CA TRP A 269 15.29 -22.31 13.66
C TRP A 269 15.18 -21.68 12.26
N ALA A 270 15.20 -20.36 12.16
CA ALA A 270 15.09 -19.64 10.88
C ALA A 270 16.36 -19.79 10.01
N TRP A 271 17.46 -20.26 10.58
CA TRP A 271 18.64 -20.63 9.81
C TRP A 271 18.39 -21.86 8.92
N LEU A 272 17.45 -22.74 9.26
CA LEU A 272 17.00 -23.83 8.39
C LEU A 272 16.36 -23.30 7.08
N CYS A 273 15.89 -22.07 7.07
CA CYS A 273 15.32 -21.42 5.89
C CYS A 273 16.39 -20.90 4.90
N TRP A 274 17.68 -20.91 5.30
CA TRP A 274 18.78 -20.41 4.48
C TRP A 274 18.93 -21.18 3.16
N LEU A 275 18.93 -22.50 3.20
CA LEU A 275 19.09 -23.33 1.99
C LEU A 275 17.91 -23.19 1.02
N PRO A 276 16.64 -23.30 1.43
CA PRO A 276 15.50 -22.98 0.55
C PRO A 276 15.57 -21.55 -0.03
N GLY A 277 15.95 -20.57 0.78
CA GLY A 277 16.13 -19.18 0.32
C GLY A 277 17.19 -19.05 -0.75
N TRP A 278 18.35 -19.71 -0.59
CA TRP A 278 19.43 -19.73 -1.56
C TRP A 278 19.02 -20.38 -2.88
N LEU A 279 18.32 -21.52 -2.83
CA LEU A 279 17.81 -22.18 -4.03
C LEU A 279 16.84 -21.28 -4.81
N MET A 280 15.93 -20.60 -4.11
CA MET A 280 15.00 -19.63 -4.74
C MET A 280 15.77 -18.46 -5.35
N HIS A 281 16.73 -17.89 -4.65
CA HIS A 281 17.57 -16.81 -5.16
C HIS A 281 18.28 -17.20 -6.45
N ARG A 282 18.92 -18.39 -6.49
CA ARG A 282 19.58 -18.88 -7.71
C ARG A 282 18.62 -19.07 -8.89
N ARG A 283 17.40 -19.52 -8.61
CA ARG A 283 16.33 -19.64 -9.63
C ARG A 283 15.95 -18.26 -10.19
N ASP A 284 15.80 -17.27 -9.32
CA ASP A 284 15.46 -15.90 -9.74
C ASP A 284 16.54 -15.29 -10.62
N CYS A 285 17.81 -15.40 -10.21
CA CYS A 285 18.95 -14.93 -11.01
C CYS A 285 18.96 -15.57 -12.41
N LYS A 286 18.72 -16.89 -12.49
CA LYS A 286 18.64 -17.58 -13.79
C LYS A 286 17.47 -17.11 -14.65
N SER A 287 16.33 -16.79 -14.03
CA SER A 287 15.12 -16.32 -14.71
C SER A 287 15.30 -14.91 -15.28
N LEU A 288 15.96 -14.03 -14.53
CA LEU A 288 16.20 -12.64 -14.94
C LEU A 288 17.29 -12.52 -16.02
N ASN A 289 18.30 -13.40 -16.00
CA ASN A 289 19.35 -13.43 -17.02
C ASN A 289 18.91 -14.04 -18.36
N LYS A 290 17.71 -14.63 -18.44
CA LYS A 290 17.13 -15.20 -19.68
C LYS A 290 16.20 -14.24 -20.43
N LYS A 291 15.90 -13.08 -19.85
CA LYS A 291 15.11 -12.00 -20.47
C LYS A 291 16.03 -10.84 -20.86
#